data_4d39d65abf548eebccc44c831f5d3321
#
_entry.id   4d39d65abf548eebccc44c831f5d3321
#
_cell.length_a   1.000
_cell.length_b   1.000
_cell.length_c   1.000
_cell.angle_alpha   90.00
_cell.angle_beta   90.00
_cell.angle_gamma   90.00
#
_symmetry.space_group_name_H-M   'P 1'
#
loop_
_entity.id
_entity.type
_entity.pdbx_description
1 polymer ?
#
loop_
_entity_poly.entity_id
_entity_poly.type
_entity_poly.pdbx_seq_one_letter_code
_entity_poly.pdbx_strand_id
1 'polypeptide(L)'
;IVKEREQEENKMLQGKTVLLGVTGGIAAYKMPNVARMLKKMHCNVHVLMTQNATNFITATTFETLTGNKCLIDTFDRNFEFSVEHVALAKQADLVLLAPATANVIGKIANGIADDMLTTTVMACTCKVLVAPAMNHNMYHNSIVQENLEKLKRHGYEMIDPVCGMLANGDTGDGKLPSEETLVEYVLRELAFEKDMQGLKVLVTAGPTQEAIDPVRFISNHSTGK
;
A
#
# COMPACT_ATOMS: atom_id res chain seq x y z
N ILE A 1 -17.13 12.62 -23.13
CA ILE A 1 -17.13 11.22 -22.57
C ILE A 1 -15.75 10.82 -22.06
N VAL A 2 -14.64 10.90 -22.86
CA VAL A 2 -13.28 10.52 -22.38
C VAL A 2 -12.80 11.50 -21.31
N LYS A 3 -12.91 12.81 -21.53
CA LYS A 3 -12.51 13.85 -20.57
C LYS A 3 -13.36 13.87 -19.29
N GLU A 4 -14.61 13.49 -19.37
CA GLU A 4 -15.50 13.39 -18.21
C GLU A 4 -15.13 12.18 -17.34
N ARG A 5 -14.82 11.03 -17.94
CA ARG A 5 -14.30 9.86 -17.21
C ARG A 5 -12.96 10.13 -16.54
N GLU A 6 -12.03 10.79 -17.23
CA GLU A 6 -10.76 11.22 -16.62
C GLU A 6 -10.97 12.22 -15.46
N GLN A 7 -11.99 13.07 -15.52
CA GLN A 7 -12.32 13.98 -14.42
C GLN A 7 -13.00 13.27 -13.24
N GLU A 8 -13.81 12.25 -13.50
CA GLU A 8 -14.41 11.41 -12.45
C GLU A 8 -13.36 10.52 -11.80
N GLU A 9 -12.48 9.88 -12.55
CA GLU A 9 -11.35 9.10 -12.02
C GLU A 9 -10.42 9.96 -11.16
N ASN A 10 -10.17 11.20 -11.53
CA ASN A 10 -9.35 12.12 -10.77
C ASN A 10 -9.97 12.56 -9.43
N LYS A 11 -11.26 12.31 -9.17
CA LYS A 11 -11.93 12.69 -7.92
C LYS A 11 -12.28 11.51 -7.00
N MET A 12 -11.89 10.30 -7.38
CA MET A 12 -12.28 9.07 -6.67
C MET A 12 -11.93 9.04 -5.18
N LEU A 13 -10.89 9.75 -4.75
CA LEU A 13 -10.44 9.82 -3.36
C LEU A 13 -10.63 11.20 -2.73
N GLN A 14 -11.50 12.04 -3.31
CA GLN A 14 -11.77 13.36 -2.77
C GLN A 14 -12.35 13.27 -1.36
N GLY A 15 -11.73 13.99 -0.40
CA GLY A 15 -12.12 13.98 1.01
C GLY A 15 -11.61 12.77 1.80
N LYS A 16 -10.92 11.83 1.16
CA LYS A 16 -10.27 10.69 1.84
C LYS A 16 -8.86 11.04 2.28
N THR A 17 -8.47 10.51 3.45
CA THR A 17 -7.13 10.67 4.02
C THR A 17 -6.42 9.32 4.06
N VAL A 18 -5.25 9.24 3.41
CA VAL A 18 -4.38 8.07 3.42
C VAL A 18 -3.10 8.38 4.16
N LEU A 19 -2.75 7.54 5.14
CA LEU A 19 -1.43 7.56 5.76
C LEU A 19 -0.51 6.60 5.00
N LEU A 20 0.53 7.15 4.38
CA LEU A 20 1.56 6.37 3.69
C LEU A 20 2.75 6.17 4.63
N GLY A 21 2.91 4.96 5.14
CA GLY A 21 4.03 4.56 5.99
C GLY A 21 5.19 4.03 5.17
N VAL A 22 6.32 4.73 5.16
CA VAL A 22 7.51 4.39 4.39
C VAL A 22 8.61 3.88 5.30
N THR A 23 9.09 2.66 5.05
CA THR A 23 10.11 2.02 5.90
C THR A 23 11.45 1.88 5.18
N GLY A 24 12.52 1.58 5.94
CA GLY A 24 13.90 1.59 5.49
C GLY A 24 14.26 0.41 4.58
N GLY A 25 13.86 0.47 3.34
CA GLY A 25 14.24 -0.46 2.29
C GLY A 25 14.43 0.26 0.95
N ILE A 26 15.22 -0.33 0.05
CA ILE A 26 15.51 0.30 -1.25
C ILE A 26 14.24 0.68 -2.02
N ALA A 27 13.16 -0.10 -1.92
CA ALA A 27 11.90 0.16 -2.60
C ALA A 27 11.19 1.45 -2.13
N ALA A 28 11.69 2.13 -1.08
CA ALA A 28 11.20 3.44 -0.64
C ALA A 28 11.23 4.50 -1.76
N TYR A 29 12.18 4.40 -2.72
CA TYR A 29 12.28 5.33 -3.84
C TYR A 29 11.04 5.34 -4.75
N LYS A 30 10.22 4.32 -4.71
CA LYS A 30 8.97 4.22 -5.48
C LYS A 30 7.83 5.01 -4.85
N MET A 31 7.86 5.24 -3.55
CA MET A 31 6.73 5.81 -2.79
C MET A 31 6.38 7.25 -3.16
N PRO A 32 7.30 8.12 -3.60
CA PRO A 32 6.94 9.42 -4.16
C PRO A 32 5.95 9.32 -5.33
N ASN A 33 6.10 8.32 -6.19
CA ASN A 33 5.18 8.13 -7.29
C ASN A 33 3.79 7.69 -6.81
N VAL A 34 3.72 6.78 -5.84
CA VAL A 34 2.46 6.40 -5.18
C VAL A 34 1.79 7.62 -4.54
N ALA A 35 2.53 8.42 -3.76
CA ALA A 35 2.01 9.64 -3.16
C ALA A 35 1.47 10.62 -4.21
N ARG A 36 2.19 10.81 -5.33
CA ARG A 36 1.74 11.64 -6.45
C ARG A 36 0.49 11.11 -7.13
N MET A 37 0.37 9.79 -7.33
CA MET A 37 -0.81 9.17 -7.91
C MET A 37 -2.05 9.39 -7.03
N LEU A 38 -1.93 9.17 -5.73
CA LEU A 38 -3.01 9.43 -4.76
C LEU A 38 -3.41 10.90 -4.72
N LYS A 39 -2.43 11.83 -4.75
CA LYS A 39 -2.71 13.28 -4.81
C LYS A 39 -3.44 13.68 -6.08
N LYS A 40 -3.14 13.08 -7.23
CA LYS A 40 -3.88 13.33 -8.48
C LYS A 40 -5.36 12.94 -8.38
N MET A 41 -5.68 11.98 -7.52
CA MET A 41 -7.07 11.56 -7.24
C MET A 41 -7.72 12.37 -6.11
N HIS A 42 -7.15 13.55 -5.78
CA HIS A 42 -7.61 14.45 -4.72
C HIS A 42 -7.59 13.84 -3.30
N CYS A 43 -6.77 12.80 -3.07
CA CYS A 43 -6.55 12.25 -1.74
C CYS A 43 -5.73 13.21 -0.87
N ASN A 44 -6.08 13.31 0.42
CA ASN A 44 -5.20 13.91 1.42
C ASN A 44 -4.18 12.87 1.87
N VAL A 45 -2.91 13.06 1.51
CA VAL A 45 -1.85 12.10 1.79
C VAL A 45 -0.92 12.64 2.86
N HIS A 46 -0.82 11.94 3.99
CA HIS A 46 0.19 12.18 5.02
C HIS A 46 1.23 11.07 4.99
N VAL A 47 2.50 11.43 5.10
CA VAL A 47 3.60 10.48 5.02
C VAL A 47 4.30 10.36 6.37
N LEU A 48 4.43 9.12 6.81
CA LEU A 48 5.17 8.72 8.01
C LEU A 48 6.39 7.94 7.57
N MET A 49 7.57 8.34 7.97
CA MET A 49 8.82 7.65 7.64
C MET A 49 9.48 7.09 8.89
N THR A 50 10.02 5.89 8.79
CA THR A 50 10.99 5.45 9.81
C THR A 50 12.31 6.19 9.61
N GLN A 51 13.09 6.34 10.68
CA GLN A 51 14.43 6.93 10.61
C GLN A 51 15.30 6.24 9.54
N ASN A 52 15.20 4.92 9.41
CA ASN A 52 15.95 4.18 8.40
C ASN A 52 15.49 4.48 6.96
N ALA A 53 14.24 4.90 6.74
CA ALA A 53 13.75 5.27 5.41
C ALA A 53 14.46 6.53 4.88
N THR A 54 14.88 7.44 5.76
CA THR A 54 15.57 8.68 5.38
C THR A 54 16.92 8.46 4.70
N ASN A 55 17.50 7.26 4.83
CA ASN A 55 18.72 6.87 4.11
C ASN A 55 18.47 6.58 2.63
N PHE A 56 17.22 6.33 2.22
CA PHE A 56 16.86 6.01 0.85
C PHE A 56 16.14 7.14 0.13
N ILE A 57 15.41 7.97 0.88
CA ILE A 57 14.67 9.11 0.34
C ILE A 57 14.46 10.17 1.41
N THR A 58 14.44 11.44 1.00
CA THR A 58 14.30 12.56 1.94
C THR A 58 12.83 12.89 2.22
N ALA A 59 12.55 13.39 3.43
CA ALA A 59 11.24 13.91 3.81
C ALA A 59 10.76 15.02 2.88
N THR A 60 11.67 15.93 2.48
CA THR A 60 11.39 17.05 1.57
C THR A 60 10.75 16.62 0.26
N THR A 61 11.10 15.42 -0.26
CA THR A 61 10.47 14.87 -1.47
C THR A 61 8.97 14.68 -1.27
N PHE A 62 8.58 14.09 -0.14
CA PHE A 62 7.17 13.85 0.17
C PHE A 62 6.42 15.15 0.50
N GLU A 63 7.04 16.05 1.26
CA GLU A 63 6.47 17.35 1.60
C GLU A 63 6.14 18.17 0.36
N THR A 64 7.07 18.19 -0.60
CA THR A 64 6.87 18.88 -1.88
C THR A 64 5.71 18.28 -2.69
N LEU A 65 5.56 16.97 -2.68
CA LEU A 65 4.53 16.27 -3.46
C LEU A 65 3.16 16.32 -2.81
N THR A 66 3.09 16.22 -1.48
CA THR A 66 1.82 16.11 -0.76
C THR A 66 1.29 17.46 -0.26
N GLY A 67 2.19 18.41 -0.04
CA GLY A 67 1.88 19.68 0.65
C GLY A 67 1.69 19.53 2.15
N ASN A 68 1.95 18.34 2.70
CA ASN A 68 1.87 18.03 4.12
C ASN A 68 3.27 17.76 4.67
N LYS A 69 3.50 18.06 5.95
CA LYS A 69 4.76 17.71 6.62
C LYS A 69 4.93 16.19 6.66
N CYS A 70 6.14 15.72 6.40
CA CYS A 70 6.52 14.33 6.55
C CYS A 70 6.99 14.06 7.97
N LEU A 71 6.39 13.09 8.63
CA LEU A 71 6.63 12.84 10.05
C LEU A 71 7.61 11.68 10.24
N ILE A 72 8.67 11.93 11.02
CA ILE A 72 9.75 10.98 11.28
C ILE A 72 9.91 10.76 12.77
N ASP A 73 9.98 11.86 13.54
CA ASP A 73 10.23 11.85 14.96
C ASP A 73 8.96 12.09 15.76
N THR A 74 8.74 11.27 16.78
CA THR A 74 7.60 11.39 17.71
C THR A 74 7.71 12.62 18.62
N PHE A 75 8.92 13.13 18.85
CA PHE A 75 9.23 14.21 19.78
C PHE A 75 9.82 15.46 19.13
N ASP A 76 9.45 15.73 17.88
CA ASP A 76 9.86 16.98 17.22
C ASP A 76 9.31 18.19 17.99
N ARG A 77 10.22 18.98 18.59
CA ARG A 77 9.89 20.12 19.47
C ARG A 77 9.34 21.35 18.73
N ASN A 78 9.33 21.34 17.42
CA ASN A 78 8.82 22.46 16.59
C ASN A 78 7.31 22.38 16.36
N PHE A 79 6.59 21.58 17.15
CA PHE A 79 5.17 21.32 17.02
C PHE A 79 4.32 22.03 18.08
N GLU A 80 3.16 22.53 17.65
CA GLU A 80 2.07 22.91 18.54
C GLU A 80 1.59 21.66 19.31
N PHE A 81 1.14 21.88 20.56
CA PHE A 81 0.77 20.87 21.56
C PHE A 81 -0.43 19.99 21.14
N SER A 82 -0.38 19.33 20.00
CA SER A 82 -1.32 18.26 19.66
C SER A 82 -0.58 16.91 19.64
N VAL A 83 -1.22 15.89 20.17
CA VAL A 83 -0.71 14.51 20.08
C VAL A 83 -0.90 14.06 18.64
N GLU A 84 0.06 14.44 17.80
CA GLU A 84 -0.04 14.41 16.33
C GLU A 84 -0.36 13.01 15.79
N HIS A 85 0.28 11.95 16.35
CA HIS A 85 -0.02 10.58 15.97
C HIS A 85 -1.47 10.18 16.25
N VAL A 86 -2.09 10.71 17.33
CA VAL A 86 -3.51 10.45 17.64
C VAL A 86 -4.42 11.22 16.70
N ALA A 87 -4.09 12.49 16.39
CA ALA A 87 -4.86 13.29 15.46
C ALA A 87 -4.89 12.68 14.07
N LEU A 88 -3.72 12.26 13.56
CA LEU A 88 -3.61 11.57 12.26
C LEU A 88 -4.32 10.21 12.25
N ALA A 89 -4.16 9.42 13.32
CA ALA A 89 -4.84 8.14 13.43
C ALA A 89 -6.37 8.27 13.37
N LYS A 90 -6.93 9.35 13.93
CA LYS A 90 -8.37 9.63 13.87
C LYS A 90 -8.85 10.14 12.50
N GLN A 91 -7.98 10.83 11.76
CA GLN A 91 -8.30 11.37 10.43
C GLN A 91 -8.13 10.35 9.31
N ALA A 92 -7.37 9.30 9.57
CA ALA A 92 -7.05 8.31 8.56
C ALA A 92 -8.26 7.46 8.16
N ASP A 93 -8.55 7.42 6.86
CA ASP A 93 -9.49 6.46 6.28
C ASP A 93 -8.78 5.13 5.96
N LEU A 94 -7.47 5.17 5.70
CA LEU A 94 -6.64 4.02 5.37
C LEU A 94 -5.17 4.27 5.70
N VAL A 95 -4.48 3.20 6.11
CA VAL A 95 -3.01 3.18 6.19
C VAL A 95 -2.46 2.26 5.11
N LEU A 96 -1.48 2.73 4.34
CA LEU A 96 -0.67 1.94 3.42
C LEU A 96 0.78 1.88 3.93
N LEU A 97 1.22 0.73 4.42
CA LEU A 97 2.62 0.47 4.77
C LEU A 97 3.35 -0.07 3.55
N ALA A 98 4.10 0.76 2.88
CA ALA A 98 4.84 0.42 1.67
C ALA A 98 6.13 1.25 1.53
N PRO A 99 7.30 0.63 1.32
CA PRO A 99 7.56 -0.80 1.55
C PRO A 99 7.48 -1.14 3.05
N ALA A 100 6.99 -2.32 3.39
CA ALA A 100 7.01 -2.82 4.77
C ALA A 100 8.20 -3.77 4.96
N THR A 101 9.19 -3.36 5.75
CA THR A 101 10.36 -4.19 6.09
C THR A 101 10.02 -5.21 7.17
N ALA A 102 10.78 -6.30 7.25
CA ALA A 102 10.66 -7.30 8.31
C ALA A 102 10.73 -6.68 9.71
N ASN A 103 11.54 -5.63 9.90
CA ASN A 103 11.65 -4.92 11.18
C ASN A 103 10.29 -4.30 11.57
N VAL A 104 9.66 -3.54 10.70
CA VAL A 104 8.40 -2.86 11.00
C VAL A 104 7.24 -3.87 11.12
N ILE A 105 7.22 -4.90 10.28
CA ILE A 105 6.26 -6.02 10.38
C ILE A 105 6.39 -6.68 11.76
N GLY A 106 7.61 -7.00 12.18
CA GLY A 106 7.88 -7.60 13.50
C GLY A 106 7.47 -6.69 14.66
N LYS A 107 7.76 -5.39 14.58
CA LYS A 107 7.36 -4.41 15.60
C LYS A 107 5.84 -4.37 15.76
N ILE A 108 5.11 -4.13 14.68
CA ILE A 108 3.65 -4.00 14.72
C ILE A 108 3.01 -5.32 15.18
N ALA A 109 3.47 -6.46 14.66
CA ALA A 109 2.96 -7.78 15.04
C ALA A 109 3.13 -8.08 16.54
N ASN A 110 4.12 -7.47 17.20
CA ASN A 110 4.38 -7.67 18.62
C ASN A 110 4.03 -6.44 19.50
N GLY A 111 3.30 -5.47 18.96
CA GLY A 111 2.81 -4.30 19.69
C GLY A 111 3.91 -3.31 20.10
N ILE A 112 5.04 -3.29 19.37
CA ILE A 112 6.14 -2.37 19.62
C ILE A 112 5.86 -1.06 18.88
N ALA A 113 5.73 0.03 19.63
CA ALA A 113 5.42 1.38 19.15
C ALA A 113 6.50 2.35 19.65
N ASP A 114 7.71 2.23 19.10
CA ASP A 114 8.92 2.94 19.54
C ASP A 114 9.36 4.05 18.57
N ASP A 115 8.60 4.28 17.50
CA ASP A 115 8.80 5.37 16.56
C ASP A 115 7.45 5.97 16.11
N MET A 116 7.49 7.13 15.40
CA MET A 116 6.30 7.85 14.97
C MET A 116 5.37 7.00 14.10
N LEU A 117 5.93 6.20 13.18
CA LEU A 117 5.17 5.35 12.28
C LEU A 117 4.44 4.24 13.05
N THR A 118 5.16 3.47 13.84
CA THR A 118 4.59 2.35 14.58
C THR A 118 3.58 2.80 15.64
N THR A 119 3.85 3.93 16.31
CA THR A 119 2.92 4.54 17.28
C THR A 119 1.62 4.98 16.58
N THR A 120 1.71 5.63 15.42
CA THR A 120 0.52 6.07 14.68
C THR A 120 -0.29 4.87 14.18
N VAL A 121 0.37 3.87 13.59
CA VAL A 121 -0.31 2.65 13.09
C VAL A 121 -1.05 1.93 14.22
N MET A 122 -0.44 1.81 15.40
CA MET A 122 -1.07 1.19 16.57
C MET A 122 -2.27 1.97 17.11
N ALA A 123 -2.33 3.29 16.86
CA ALA A 123 -3.45 4.14 17.25
C ALA A 123 -4.58 4.19 16.21
N CYS A 124 -4.33 3.72 14.96
CA CYS A 124 -5.33 3.71 13.90
C CYS A 124 -6.41 2.67 14.13
N THR A 125 -7.65 3.04 13.80
CA THR A 125 -8.82 2.13 13.79
C THR A 125 -9.30 1.80 12.38
N CYS A 126 -8.73 2.47 11.37
CA CYS A 126 -9.03 2.23 9.96
C CYS A 126 -8.30 0.98 9.42
N LYS A 127 -8.62 0.60 8.19
CA LYS A 127 -7.95 -0.51 7.49
C LYS A 127 -6.48 -0.23 7.28
N VAL A 128 -5.64 -1.24 7.50
CA VAL A 128 -4.20 -1.17 7.26
C VAL A 128 -3.82 -2.18 6.17
N LEU A 129 -3.26 -1.67 5.07
CA LEU A 129 -2.66 -2.44 4.00
C LEU A 129 -1.15 -2.51 4.22
N VAL A 130 -0.59 -3.70 4.12
CA VAL A 130 0.84 -3.95 4.33
C VAL A 130 1.44 -4.56 3.08
N ALA A 131 2.41 -3.89 2.46
CA ALA A 131 3.13 -4.35 1.28
C ALA A 131 4.57 -4.77 1.67
N PRO A 132 4.81 -6.05 2.01
CA PRO A 132 6.13 -6.52 2.35
C PRO A 132 7.13 -6.33 1.21
N ALA A 133 8.34 -5.87 1.54
CA ALA A 133 9.44 -5.80 0.58
C ALA A 133 10.76 -6.05 1.29
N MET A 134 11.42 -7.14 0.92
CA MET A 134 12.68 -7.59 1.53
C MET A 134 13.36 -8.64 0.66
N ASN A 135 14.55 -9.04 1.08
CA ASN A 135 15.25 -10.17 0.46
C ASN A 135 14.40 -11.46 0.54
N HIS A 136 14.51 -12.34 -0.48
CA HIS A 136 13.78 -13.60 -0.58
C HIS A 136 13.89 -14.47 0.67
N ASN A 137 15.11 -14.69 1.18
CA ASN A 137 15.33 -15.50 2.38
C ASN A 137 14.71 -14.87 3.65
N MET A 138 14.70 -13.53 3.73
CA MET A 138 14.00 -12.83 4.82
C MET A 138 12.49 -13.02 4.72
N TYR A 139 11.94 -12.92 3.51
CA TYR A 139 10.50 -13.11 3.30
C TYR A 139 10.05 -14.52 3.69
N HIS A 140 10.81 -15.55 3.31
CA HIS A 140 10.51 -16.95 3.64
C HIS A 140 10.99 -17.38 5.04
N ASN A 141 11.58 -16.48 5.83
CA ASN A 141 11.94 -16.79 7.20
C ASN A 141 10.68 -17.08 8.03
N SER A 142 10.67 -18.18 8.78
CA SER A 142 9.49 -18.64 9.54
C SER A 142 8.96 -17.57 10.50
N ILE A 143 9.86 -16.84 11.19
CA ILE A 143 9.47 -15.77 12.11
C ILE A 143 8.77 -14.61 11.37
N VAL A 144 9.24 -14.27 10.17
CA VAL A 144 8.60 -13.24 9.33
C VAL A 144 7.23 -13.71 8.87
N GLN A 145 7.11 -14.96 8.42
CA GLN A 145 5.83 -15.53 8.00
C GLN A 145 4.84 -15.62 9.17
N GLU A 146 5.28 -16.02 10.35
CA GLU A 146 4.45 -16.01 11.57
C GLU A 146 3.94 -14.61 11.91
N ASN A 147 4.80 -13.59 11.80
CA ASN A 147 4.41 -12.19 12.02
C ASN A 147 3.38 -11.72 10.98
N LEU A 148 3.54 -12.06 9.71
CA LEU A 148 2.57 -11.74 8.65
C LEU A 148 1.22 -12.40 8.92
N GLU A 149 1.21 -13.69 9.26
CA GLU A 149 -0.02 -14.40 9.61
C GLU A 149 -0.67 -13.85 10.88
N LYS A 150 0.13 -13.43 11.85
CA LYS A 150 -0.37 -12.74 13.05
C LYS A 150 -1.06 -11.44 12.69
N LEU A 151 -0.46 -10.61 11.85
CA LEU A 151 -1.08 -9.37 11.38
C LEU A 151 -2.38 -9.64 10.62
N LYS A 152 -2.43 -10.64 9.72
CA LYS A 152 -3.66 -11.03 9.02
C LYS A 152 -4.78 -11.38 10.01
N ARG A 153 -4.50 -12.16 11.05
CA ARG A 153 -5.48 -12.51 12.10
C ARG A 153 -6.00 -11.30 12.86
N HIS A 154 -5.21 -10.23 12.95
CA HIS A 154 -5.62 -8.96 13.55
C HIS A 154 -6.25 -7.97 12.56
N GLY A 155 -6.61 -8.42 11.35
CA GLY A 155 -7.35 -7.62 10.37
C GLY A 155 -6.49 -6.74 9.44
N TYR A 156 -5.17 -6.86 9.52
CA TYR A 156 -4.28 -6.25 8.54
C TYR A 156 -4.36 -7.02 7.21
N GLU A 157 -4.36 -6.31 6.12
CA GLU A 157 -4.39 -6.93 4.81
C GLU A 157 -3.02 -6.88 4.13
N MET A 158 -2.57 -8.04 3.66
CA MET A 158 -1.29 -8.15 2.98
C MET A 158 -1.46 -7.92 1.47
N ILE A 159 -0.62 -7.05 0.93
CA ILE A 159 -0.40 -6.94 -0.52
C ILE A 159 0.80 -7.80 -0.82
N ASP A 160 0.56 -8.99 -1.36
CA ASP A 160 1.61 -9.98 -1.55
C ASP A 160 2.72 -9.46 -2.47
N PRO A 161 3.99 -9.71 -2.13
CA PRO A 161 5.10 -9.34 -2.98
C PRO A 161 5.08 -10.15 -4.29
N VAL A 162 5.68 -9.57 -5.33
CA VAL A 162 5.80 -10.24 -6.63
C VAL A 162 7.14 -10.94 -6.74
N CYS A 163 7.17 -12.01 -7.54
CA CYS A 163 8.42 -12.66 -7.93
C CYS A 163 9.12 -11.83 -9.00
N GLY A 164 10.44 -11.70 -8.89
CA GLY A 164 11.23 -10.96 -9.87
C GLY A 164 12.67 -10.71 -9.42
N MET A 165 13.43 -10.01 -10.25
CA MET A 165 14.78 -9.61 -9.92
C MET A 165 14.77 -8.63 -8.76
N LEU A 166 15.50 -8.95 -7.69
CA LEU A 166 15.68 -8.16 -6.48
C LEU A 166 16.88 -7.21 -6.64
N ALA A 167 17.02 -6.23 -5.74
CA ALA A 167 18.08 -5.24 -5.81
C ALA A 167 19.50 -5.82 -5.69
N ASN A 168 19.65 -6.99 -5.12
CA ASN A 168 20.92 -7.73 -5.01
C ASN A 168 21.23 -8.61 -6.24
N GLY A 169 20.40 -8.58 -7.28
CA GLY A 169 20.55 -9.38 -8.49
C GLY A 169 19.94 -10.78 -8.44
N ASP A 170 19.48 -11.25 -7.27
CA ASP A 170 18.77 -12.54 -7.15
C ASP A 170 17.37 -12.43 -7.74
N THR A 171 16.83 -13.58 -8.17
CA THR A 171 15.42 -13.69 -8.55
C THR A 171 14.67 -14.45 -7.46
N GLY A 172 13.54 -13.89 -7.02
CA GLY A 172 12.73 -14.53 -5.99
C GLY A 172 11.56 -13.65 -5.54
N ASP A 173 10.80 -14.17 -4.59
CA ASP A 173 9.74 -13.45 -3.92
C ASP A 173 10.31 -12.41 -2.95
N GLY A 174 9.55 -11.34 -2.70
CA GLY A 174 9.97 -10.27 -1.80
C GLY A 174 10.09 -8.90 -2.46
N LYS A 175 9.87 -8.83 -3.78
CA LYS A 175 9.84 -7.58 -4.53
C LYS A 175 8.51 -6.85 -4.32
N LEU A 176 8.59 -5.56 -4.02
CA LEU A 176 7.41 -4.71 -3.92
C LEU A 176 6.63 -4.72 -5.24
N PRO A 177 5.30 -4.88 -5.23
CA PRO A 177 4.46 -4.72 -6.40
C PRO A 177 4.63 -3.37 -7.09
N SER A 178 4.02 -3.22 -8.27
CA SER A 178 4.06 -1.95 -8.99
C SER A 178 3.33 -0.85 -8.21
N GLU A 179 3.65 0.39 -8.48
CA GLU A 179 3.02 1.55 -7.87
C GLU A 179 1.52 1.59 -8.19
N GLU A 180 1.15 1.19 -9.41
CA GLU A 180 -0.23 1.07 -9.87
C GLU A 180 -1.00 0.03 -9.03
N THR A 181 -0.40 -1.15 -8.81
CA THR A 181 -1.02 -2.19 -7.98
C THR A 181 -1.27 -1.69 -6.55
N LEU A 182 -0.30 -0.99 -5.95
CA LEU A 182 -0.49 -0.42 -4.60
C LEU A 182 -1.65 0.57 -4.56
N VAL A 183 -1.77 1.43 -5.57
CA VAL A 183 -2.86 2.40 -5.69
C VAL A 183 -4.21 1.70 -5.94
N GLU A 184 -4.25 0.64 -6.74
CA GLU A 184 -5.46 -0.17 -6.96
C GLU A 184 -6.00 -0.76 -5.65
N TYR A 185 -5.13 -1.23 -4.76
CA TYR A 185 -5.55 -1.70 -3.43
C TYR A 185 -6.16 -0.57 -2.59
N VAL A 186 -5.60 0.65 -2.65
CA VAL A 186 -6.17 1.82 -1.96
C VAL A 186 -7.54 2.17 -2.56
N LEU A 187 -7.66 2.21 -3.89
CA LEU A 187 -8.94 2.48 -4.58
C LEU A 187 -9.99 1.42 -4.24
N ARG A 188 -9.62 0.17 -4.24
CA ARG A 188 -10.52 -0.93 -3.86
C ARG A 188 -11.12 -0.72 -2.47
N GLU A 189 -10.35 -0.18 -1.52
CA GLU A 189 -10.83 0.04 -0.15
C GLU A 189 -11.62 1.34 0.02
N LEU A 190 -11.26 2.41 -0.68
CA LEU A 190 -11.79 3.75 -0.41
C LEU A 190 -12.73 4.31 -1.48
N ALA A 191 -12.56 3.91 -2.75
CA ALA A 191 -13.29 4.54 -3.85
C ALA A 191 -14.69 3.97 -4.10
N PHE A 192 -14.95 2.74 -3.66
CA PHE A 192 -16.20 2.03 -3.96
C PHE A 192 -16.92 1.60 -2.70
N GLU A 193 -18.23 1.81 -2.68
CA GLU A 193 -19.09 1.23 -1.66
C GLU A 193 -19.13 -0.29 -1.81
N LYS A 194 -19.17 -1.00 -0.70
CA LYS A 194 -19.23 -2.48 -0.66
C LYS A 194 -20.69 -2.95 -0.70
N ASP A 195 -21.45 -2.54 -1.71
CA ASP A 195 -22.88 -2.79 -1.89
C ASP A 195 -23.22 -4.23 -2.29
N MET A 196 -22.21 -5.00 -2.73
CA MET A 196 -22.38 -6.42 -3.09
C MET A 196 -22.08 -7.40 -1.94
N GLN A 197 -21.97 -6.92 -0.72
CA GLN A 197 -21.68 -7.79 0.43
C GLN A 197 -22.77 -8.87 0.60
N GLY A 198 -22.34 -10.14 0.65
CA GLY A 198 -23.24 -11.30 0.78
C GLY A 198 -23.81 -11.82 -0.54
N LEU A 199 -23.61 -11.13 -1.66
CA LEU A 199 -24.00 -11.62 -2.99
C LEU A 199 -22.95 -12.61 -3.52
N LYS A 200 -23.45 -13.64 -4.22
CA LYS A 200 -22.59 -14.54 -5.00
C LYS A 200 -22.51 -14.00 -6.43
N VAL A 201 -21.33 -13.56 -6.84
CA VAL A 201 -21.09 -12.99 -8.17
C VAL A 201 -20.26 -13.99 -8.99
N LEU A 202 -20.76 -14.36 -10.17
CA LEU A 202 -20.01 -15.14 -11.16
C LEU A 202 -19.49 -14.18 -12.22
N VAL A 203 -18.17 -14.14 -12.37
CA VAL A 203 -17.51 -13.35 -13.41
C VAL A 203 -16.81 -14.31 -14.37
N THR A 204 -17.16 -14.25 -15.66
CA THR A 204 -16.46 -14.98 -16.71
C THR A 204 -15.52 -14.03 -17.45
N ALA A 205 -14.29 -14.46 -17.68
CA ALA A 205 -13.29 -13.67 -18.39
C ALA A 205 -12.49 -14.58 -19.31
N GLY A 206 -12.07 -14.04 -20.45
CA GLY A 206 -11.28 -14.76 -21.45
C GLY A 206 -12.02 -15.01 -22.77
N PRO A 207 -11.32 -15.62 -23.74
CA PRO A 207 -11.92 -15.90 -25.04
C PRO A 207 -12.90 -17.06 -24.96
N THR A 208 -13.97 -16.99 -25.76
CA THR A 208 -14.83 -18.12 -26.03
C THR A 208 -14.18 -18.96 -27.15
N GLN A 209 -14.19 -20.28 -27.00
CA GLN A 209 -13.69 -21.19 -28.01
C GLN A 209 -14.81 -22.13 -28.45
N GLU A 210 -14.97 -22.30 -29.75
CA GLU A 210 -15.89 -23.23 -30.35
C GLU A 210 -15.11 -24.21 -31.24
N ALA A 211 -15.14 -25.50 -30.90
CA ALA A 211 -14.40 -26.52 -31.62
C ALA A 211 -15.01 -26.76 -33.01
N ILE A 212 -14.17 -26.73 -34.06
CA ILE A 212 -14.54 -27.16 -35.41
C ILE A 212 -14.31 -28.64 -35.55
N ASP A 213 -13.15 -29.12 -35.07
CA ASP A 213 -12.72 -30.50 -35.04
C ASP A 213 -11.76 -30.72 -33.83
N PRO A 214 -11.21 -31.93 -33.61
CA PRO A 214 -10.33 -32.19 -32.47
C PRO A 214 -9.08 -31.33 -32.39
N VAL A 215 -8.72 -30.61 -33.47
CA VAL A 215 -7.50 -29.82 -33.56
C VAL A 215 -7.77 -28.31 -33.73
N ARG A 216 -8.85 -27.94 -34.44
CA ARG A 216 -9.14 -26.55 -34.82
C ARG A 216 -10.32 -26.01 -34.05
N PHE A 217 -10.26 -24.73 -33.71
CA PHE A 217 -11.34 -24.00 -33.04
C PHE A 217 -11.46 -22.56 -33.56
N ILE A 218 -12.64 -21.97 -33.42
CA ILE A 218 -12.88 -20.55 -33.61
C ILE A 218 -12.80 -19.88 -32.22
N SER A 219 -12.11 -18.75 -32.15
CA SER A 219 -11.99 -17.98 -30.91
C SER A 219 -11.99 -16.48 -31.21
N ASN A 220 -12.35 -15.66 -30.21
CA ASN A 220 -12.20 -14.21 -30.28
C ASN A 220 -10.86 -13.76 -29.67
N HIS A 221 -10.49 -12.48 -29.87
CA HIS A 221 -9.24 -11.89 -29.38
C HIS A 221 -9.35 -11.36 -27.94
N SER A 222 -10.30 -11.81 -27.14
CA SER A 222 -10.42 -11.40 -25.73
C SER A 222 -9.24 -11.91 -24.90
N THR A 223 -8.62 -11.02 -24.12
CA THR A 223 -7.48 -11.39 -23.23
C THR A 223 -7.92 -11.72 -21.80
N GLY A 224 -9.20 -11.53 -21.48
CA GLY A 224 -9.73 -11.70 -20.12
C GLY A 224 -9.34 -10.56 -19.14
N LYS A 225 -8.85 -9.44 -19.67
CA LYS A 225 -8.52 -8.24 -18.90
C LYS A 225 -9.68 -7.27 -18.85
#